data_df05156decb672a865ffdad11eee918f
#
_entry.id   df05156decb672a865ffdad11eee918f
#
_cell.length_a   1.000
_cell.length_b   1.000
_cell.length_c   1.000
_cell.angle_alpha   90.00
_cell.angle_beta   90.00
_cell.angle_gamma   90.00
#
_symmetry.space_group_name_H-M   'P 1'
#
loop_
_entity.id
_entity.type
_entity.pdbx_description
1 polymer ?
#
loop_
_entity_poly.entity_id
_entity_poly.type
_entity_poly.pdbx_seq_one_letter_code
_entity_poly.pdbx_strand_id
1 'polypeptide(L)'
;NSPCALADGTDMLEPTSATLADGSAIIGAGTGLSLVQPGDIEIEIPAAASVEQVLIYWDGADRDYTGVPPTIGVTSDTIDVSGNAVEGVFIGGRTFGTDVQQFTFRADITSLGLVSPGSNTLLVSGLEFGSESVETGAGVMVIVDEGTSSTLRILDGSDYAYIGCTEDFNCQETVKRMFTFPASSSARDAELTMFFTSVSGTASTGNFRPSVVRVWVGGESPIEIVNELDSVDGEEWDTLNIEFEVPSGVTQVEVQAFSENLNLTPDDPASFKWLAAALSVPDELPGGYGCTPGYWKQGHHFPDWTAPYDPEDPFADHFEDAFPGRTLVDVLDGKGGGLTALGRHTVAALLNAANPEVSYDLSSQQVIDAFNDVYPGTKDDYEGLKNYLEGLNEQGCPLNNSDGSNNGNGNGNRSNGNGPTGTEAVSASLSDPSGGGGALGFWEVVAFLALGYGMLVRERRRLSF
;
A
#
# COMPACT_ATOMS: atom_id res chain seq x y z
N ASN A 1 0.48 -2.83 40.18
CA ASN A 1 0.60 -3.12 38.74
C ASN A 1 1.14 -1.86 38.09
N SER A 2 2.24 -1.96 37.38
CA SER A 2 2.75 -0.84 36.62
C SER A 2 1.71 -0.47 35.55
N PRO A 3 1.44 0.81 35.29
CA PRO A 3 0.58 1.21 34.19
C PRO A 3 1.08 0.72 32.82
N CYS A 4 2.31 0.25 32.78
CA CYS A 4 3.00 -0.20 31.59
C CYS A 4 3.36 -1.70 31.66
N ALA A 5 2.66 -2.51 32.43
CA ALA A 5 2.93 -3.93 32.44
C ALA A 5 2.66 -4.49 31.05
N LEU A 6 3.74 -4.70 30.34
CA LEU A 6 3.72 -5.41 29.07
C LEU A 6 3.06 -6.78 29.24
N ALA A 7 2.22 -7.10 28.28
CA ALA A 7 1.81 -8.46 27.99
C ALA A 7 0.90 -9.13 29.01
N ASP A 8 -0.23 -8.51 29.30
CA ASP A 8 -1.40 -9.29 29.65
C ASP A 8 -2.18 -9.74 28.38
N GLY A 9 -1.65 -9.47 27.17
CA GLY A 9 -2.27 -9.77 25.89
C GLY A 9 -3.31 -8.74 25.44
N THR A 10 -3.48 -7.65 26.20
CA THR A 10 -4.44 -6.58 25.88
C THR A 10 -3.76 -5.27 25.47
N ASP A 11 -2.44 -5.18 25.60
CA ASP A 11 -1.62 -4.01 25.30
C ASP A 11 -0.84 -4.14 24.00
N MET A 12 -1.38 -4.75 22.98
CA MET A 12 -0.75 -4.80 21.65
C MET A 12 -1.81 -4.98 20.57
N LEU A 13 -1.48 -4.55 19.35
CA LEU A 13 -2.31 -4.90 18.21
C LEU A 13 -2.09 -6.37 17.85
N GLU A 14 -3.17 -7.07 17.59
CA GLU A 14 -3.16 -8.45 17.10
C GLU A 14 -3.77 -8.53 15.71
N PRO A 15 -3.53 -9.60 14.95
CA PRO A 15 -4.27 -9.83 13.71
C PRO A 15 -5.77 -9.73 13.95
N THR A 16 -6.45 -8.90 13.17
CA THR A 16 -7.88 -8.66 13.37
C THR A 16 -8.68 -9.97 13.37
N SER A 17 -9.65 -10.06 14.26
CA SER A 17 -10.59 -11.17 14.28
C SER A 17 -11.71 -11.04 13.23
N ALA A 18 -11.80 -9.91 12.53
CA ALA A 18 -12.70 -9.75 11.39
C ALA A 18 -12.21 -10.62 10.22
N THR A 19 -13.16 -11.25 9.53
CA THR A 19 -12.86 -11.84 8.22
C THR A 19 -12.76 -10.70 7.22
N LEU A 20 -11.58 -10.52 6.60
CA LEU A 20 -11.39 -9.47 5.62
C LEU A 20 -11.93 -9.90 4.26
N ALA A 21 -12.57 -8.98 3.57
CA ALA A 21 -12.88 -9.12 2.15
C ALA A 21 -11.59 -9.07 1.32
N ASP A 22 -11.64 -9.65 0.13
CA ASP A 22 -10.61 -9.44 -0.88
C ASP A 22 -10.72 -7.98 -1.40
N GLY A 23 -9.61 -7.39 -1.82
CA GLY A 23 -9.58 -6.03 -2.33
C GLY A 23 -8.18 -5.61 -2.78
N SER A 24 -8.07 -4.40 -3.27
CA SER A 24 -6.82 -3.83 -3.77
C SER A 24 -6.19 -2.83 -2.81
N ALA A 25 -6.98 -2.15 -1.98
CA ALA A 25 -6.48 -1.14 -1.03
C ALA A 25 -7.37 -1.04 0.22
N ILE A 26 -6.81 -0.44 1.28
CA ILE A 26 -7.54 -0.06 2.49
C ILE A 26 -7.41 1.45 2.68
N ILE A 27 -8.54 2.14 2.68
CA ILE A 27 -8.61 3.60 2.85
C ILE A 27 -9.14 3.89 4.26
N GLY A 28 -8.45 4.72 5.02
CA GLY A 28 -8.84 5.10 6.37
C GLY A 28 -9.16 6.58 6.51
N ALA A 29 -10.16 6.86 7.34
CA ALA A 29 -10.50 8.21 7.80
C ALA A 29 -11.11 8.16 9.20
N GLY A 30 -11.02 9.25 9.96
CA GLY A 30 -11.55 9.31 11.30
C GLY A 30 -11.98 10.71 11.73
N THR A 31 -12.48 10.80 12.96
CA THR A 31 -12.89 12.06 13.59
C THR A 31 -12.71 11.99 15.09
N GLY A 32 -12.18 13.07 15.69
CA GLY A 32 -12.16 13.27 17.13
C GLY A 32 -13.54 13.64 17.66
N LEU A 33 -13.95 13.02 18.78
CA LEU A 33 -15.27 13.18 19.37
C LEU A 33 -15.22 13.70 20.83
N SER A 34 -14.02 14.09 21.30
CA SER A 34 -13.82 14.48 22.69
C SER A 34 -14.49 15.78 23.07
N LEU A 35 -14.70 16.69 22.13
CA LEU A 35 -15.30 18.00 22.38
C LEU A 35 -16.75 18.09 21.95
N VAL A 36 -17.15 17.42 20.90
CA VAL A 36 -18.48 17.52 20.28
C VAL A 36 -18.90 16.20 19.68
N GLN A 37 -20.13 15.79 19.95
CA GLN A 37 -20.86 14.77 19.24
C GLN A 37 -22.18 15.34 18.70
N PRO A 38 -22.64 14.97 17.49
CA PRO A 38 -21.96 14.06 16.53
C PRO A 38 -20.74 14.71 15.87
N GLY A 39 -19.82 13.84 15.41
CA GLY A 39 -18.71 14.22 14.54
C GLY A 39 -18.84 13.57 13.18
N ASP A 40 -18.21 14.18 12.18
CA ASP A 40 -18.24 13.76 10.79
C ASP A 40 -16.95 13.02 10.43
N ILE A 41 -17.06 11.79 9.90
CA ILE A 41 -15.96 11.12 9.22
C ILE A 41 -16.14 11.39 7.72
N GLU A 42 -15.21 12.14 7.15
CA GLU A 42 -15.17 12.42 5.73
C GLU A 42 -14.19 11.48 5.03
N ILE A 43 -14.65 10.75 4.02
CA ILE A 43 -13.82 9.79 3.29
C ILE A 43 -14.13 9.86 1.79
N GLU A 44 -13.06 9.89 0.98
CA GLU A 44 -13.14 9.86 -0.48
C GLU A 44 -12.76 8.46 -0.98
N ILE A 45 -13.65 7.82 -1.72
CA ILE A 45 -13.44 6.52 -2.35
C ILE A 45 -13.22 6.74 -3.85
N PRO A 46 -12.18 6.16 -4.47
CA PRO A 46 -11.95 6.29 -5.90
C PRO A 46 -13.17 5.95 -6.73
N ALA A 47 -13.50 6.78 -7.72
CA ALA A 47 -14.75 6.65 -8.49
C ALA A 47 -14.85 5.35 -9.28
N ALA A 48 -13.73 4.71 -9.60
CA ALA A 48 -13.67 3.44 -10.32
C ALA A 48 -13.66 2.21 -9.40
N ALA A 49 -13.46 2.41 -8.08
CA ALA A 49 -13.40 1.32 -7.11
C ALA A 49 -14.79 0.81 -6.72
N SER A 50 -14.88 -0.45 -6.31
CA SER A 50 -16.01 -0.96 -5.54
C SER A 50 -15.66 -0.99 -4.05
N VAL A 51 -16.69 -0.84 -3.19
CA VAL A 51 -16.54 -0.96 -1.73
C VAL A 51 -16.86 -2.39 -1.34
N GLU A 52 -15.85 -3.09 -0.81
CA GLU A 52 -15.96 -4.51 -0.45
C GLU A 52 -16.26 -4.71 1.03
N GLN A 53 -15.68 -3.87 1.91
CA GLN A 53 -15.91 -3.94 3.34
C GLN A 53 -15.71 -2.60 4.03
N VAL A 54 -16.49 -2.32 5.06
CA VAL A 54 -16.35 -1.11 5.90
C VAL A 54 -16.30 -1.54 7.38
N LEU A 55 -15.13 -1.36 7.99
CA LEU A 55 -14.91 -1.58 9.41
C LEU A 55 -14.89 -0.23 10.12
N ILE A 56 -15.72 -0.06 11.14
CA ILE A 56 -15.69 1.12 12.01
C ILE A 56 -15.04 0.77 13.36
N TYR A 57 -14.23 1.69 13.85
CA TYR A 57 -13.56 1.64 15.14
C TYR A 57 -13.97 2.83 15.98
N TRP A 58 -14.13 2.66 17.29
CA TRP A 58 -14.32 3.78 18.22
C TRP A 58 -13.67 3.50 19.57
N ASP A 59 -13.39 4.57 20.27
CA ASP A 59 -12.53 4.53 21.43
C ASP A 59 -12.92 5.56 22.48
N GLY A 60 -12.63 5.22 23.74
CA GLY A 60 -12.81 6.10 24.88
C GLY A 60 -12.46 5.47 26.23
N ALA A 61 -12.86 6.13 27.30
CA ALA A 61 -12.62 5.67 28.67
C ALA A 61 -13.73 6.06 29.63
N ASP A 62 -13.91 5.29 30.71
CA ASP A 62 -14.60 5.70 31.92
C ASP A 62 -13.56 5.92 33.05
N ARG A 63 -13.53 7.11 33.62
CA ARG A 63 -12.60 7.49 34.71
C ARG A 63 -13.08 7.16 36.11
N ASP A 64 -14.31 6.67 36.26
CA ASP A 64 -14.91 6.22 37.53
C ASP A 64 -15.49 4.81 37.37
N TYR A 65 -14.74 3.95 36.68
CA TYR A 65 -15.19 2.61 36.30
C TYR A 65 -15.16 1.68 37.54
N THR A 66 -16.32 1.15 37.88
CA THR A 66 -16.48 0.22 39.01
C THR A 66 -16.94 -1.18 38.58
N GLY A 67 -17.01 -1.39 37.28
CA GLY A 67 -17.48 -2.63 36.67
C GLY A 67 -16.44 -3.76 36.67
N VAL A 68 -16.81 -4.84 36.02
CA VAL A 68 -15.88 -5.94 35.70
C VAL A 68 -15.16 -5.57 34.41
N PRO A 69 -13.81 -5.65 34.37
CA PRO A 69 -13.07 -5.35 33.14
C PRO A 69 -13.66 -6.08 31.93
N PRO A 70 -13.75 -5.41 30.76
CA PRO A 70 -14.33 -5.99 29.56
C PRO A 70 -13.48 -7.17 29.04
N THR A 71 -14.14 -8.06 28.31
CA THR A 71 -13.50 -9.24 27.74
C THR A 71 -13.50 -9.13 26.23
N ILE A 72 -12.35 -9.29 25.62
CA ILE A 72 -12.16 -9.22 24.16
C ILE A 72 -13.10 -10.18 23.44
N GLY A 73 -13.82 -9.68 22.43
CA GLY A 73 -14.75 -10.42 21.61
C GLY A 73 -16.07 -10.83 22.30
N VAL A 74 -16.25 -10.47 23.60
CA VAL A 74 -17.45 -10.82 24.38
C VAL A 74 -18.24 -9.58 24.81
N THR A 75 -17.54 -8.56 25.31
CA THR A 75 -18.18 -7.29 25.69
C THR A 75 -18.51 -6.50 24.43
N SER A 76 -19.70 -5.93 24.38
CA SER A 76 -20.16 -5.09 23.26
C SER A 76 -20.52 -3.69 23.75
N ASP A 77 -20.56 -2.76 22.82
CA ASP A 77 -21.02 -1.38 22.96
C ASP A 77 -21.79 -0.97 21.71
N THR A 78 -22.64 0.06 21.82
CA THR A 78 -23.48 0.50 20.70
C THR A 78 -23.37 2.01 20.52
N ILE A 79 -23.04 2.41 19.28
CA ILE A 79 -23.00 3.81 18.85
C ILE A 79 -24.04 4.06 17.74
N ASP A 80 -24.28 5.31 17.42
CA ASP A 80 -25.08 5.70 16.23
C ASP A 80 -24.15 6.10 15.09
N VAL A 81 -24.36 5.51 13.92
CA VAL A 81 -23.65 5.86 12.68
C VAL A 81 -24.69 6.24 11.62
N SER A 82 -24.81 7.53 11.35
CA SER A 82 -25.74 8.09 10.36
C SER A 82 -27.19 7.62 10.59
N GLY A 83 -27.64 7.59 11.84
CA GLY A 83 -28.99 7.16 12.23
C GLY A 83 -29.18 5.65 12.34
N ASN A 84 -28.11 4.87 12.30
CA ASN A 84 -28.14 3.42 12.48
C ASN A 84 -27.45 3.04 13.79
N ALA A 85 -28.13 2.26 14.65
CA ALA A 85 -27.50 1.68 15.82
C ALA A 85 -26.51 0.59 15.41
N VAL A 86 -25.24 0.77 15.78
CA VAL A 86 -24.13 -0.13 15.43
C VAL A 86 -23.58 -0.75 16.71
N GLU A 87 -23.74 -2.07 16.84
CA GLU A 87 -23.15 -2.84 17.94
C GLU A 87 -21.76 -3.34 17.51
N GLY A 88 -20.74 -3.02 18.28
CA GLY A 88 -19.36 -3.48 18.08
C GLY A 88 -18.88 -4.36 19.22
N VAL A 89 -17.80 -5.06 18.97
CA VAL A 89 -17.15 -5.93 19.93
C VAL A 89 -15.91 -5.23 20.51
N PHE A 90 -15.69 -5.43 21.80
CA PHE A 90 -14.47 -4.98 22.48
C PHE A 90 -13.26 -5.71 21.92
N ILE A 91 -12.27 -4.95 21.43
CA ILE A 91 -11.06 -5.49 20.81
C ILE A 91 -9.78 -5.18 21.61
N GLY A 92 -9.84 -4.25 22.57
CA GLY A 92 -8.70 -3.90 23.41
C GLY A 92 -9.03 -2.80 24.38
N GLY A 93 -8.17 -2.63 25.37
CA GLY A 93 -8.28 -1.60 26.38
C GLY A 93 -7.63 -2.05 27.68
N ARG A 94 -7.60 -1.16 28.66
CA ARG A 94 -6.86 -1.39 29.89
C ARG A 94 -7.49 -0.69 31.07
N THR A 95 -7.31 -1.29 32.25
CA THR A 95 -7.61 -0.63 33.51
C THR A 95 -6.37 0.05 34.06
N PHE A 96 -6.42 1.36 34.27
CA PHE A 96 -5.40 2.12 34.97
C PHE A 96 -5.82 2.36 36.44
N GLY A 97 -4.94 2.03 37.37
CA GLY A 97 -5.28 2.15 38.79
C GLY A 97 -6.41 1.20 39.17
N THR A 98 -7.45 1.75 39.82
CA THR A 98 -8.62 1.01 40.28
C THR A 98 -9.93 1.43 39.57
N ASP A 99 -9.91 2.51 38.81
CA ASP A 99 -11.09 3.24 38.42
C ASP A 99 -11.09 3.82 37.00
N VAL A 100 -9.97 3.74 36.26
CA VAL A 100 -9.95 4.18 34.84
C VAL A 100 -9.94 2.97 33.93
N GLN A 101 -11.03 2.73 33.23
CA GLN A 101 -11.11 1.68 32.21
C GLN A 101 -11.13 2.30 30.81
N GLN A 102 -10.27 1.80 29.96
CA GLN A 102 -10.20 2.17 28.55
C GLN A 102 -10.91 1.13 27.68
N PHE A 103 -11.50 1.59 26.59
CA PHE A 103 -12.30 0.77 25.69
C PHE A 103 -11.95 1.06 24.25
N THR A 104 -11.76 0.00 23.46
CA THR A 104 -11.66 0.08 22.00
C THR A 104 -12.60 -0.95 21.41
N PHE A 105 -13.48 -0.52 20.51
CA PHE A 105 -14.47 -1.37 19.86
C PHE A 105 -14.32 -1.34 18.35
N ARG A 106 -14.82 -2.40 17.70
CA ARG A 106 -14.91 -2.51 16.25
C ARG A 106 -16.22 -3.15 15.84
N ALA A 107 -16.78 -2.67 14.71
CA ALA A 107 -17.91 -3.31 14.03
C ALA A 107 -17.68 -3.37 12.51
N ASP A 108 -18.33 -4.32 11.85
CA ASP A 108 -18.47 -4.36 10.40
C ASP A 108 -19.82 -3.72 10.03
N ILE A 109 -19.77 -2.62 9.29
CA ILE A 109 -20.95 -1.86 8.88
C ILE A 109 -21.20 -1.92 7.36
N THR A 110 -20.55 -2.85 6.66
CA THR A 110 -20.67 -3.02 5.20
C THR A 110 -22.13 -3.12 4.76
N SER A 111 -22.92 -3.89 5.50
CA SER A 111 -24.34 -4.14 5.18
C SER A 111 -25.23 -2.90 5.28
N LEU A 112 -24.77 -1.84 5.91
CA LEU A 112 -25.53 -0.57 6.01
C LEU A 112 -25.45 0.24 4.71
N GLY A 113 -24.48 -0.01 3.84
CA GLY A 113 -24.33 0.69 2.55
C GLY A 113 -24.11 2.19 2.69
N LEU A 114 -23.43 2.63 3.75
CA LEU A 114 -23.19 4.05 4.05
C LEU A 114 -22.02 4.64 3.26
N VAL A 115 -21.17 3.80 2.69
CA VAL A 115 -19.99 4.21 1.91
C VAL A 115 -20.12 3.72 0.47
N SER A 116 -19.80 4.57 -0.48
CA SER A 116 -19.86 4.29 -1.91
C SER A 116 -18.75 5.04 -2.65
N PRO A 117 -18.45 4.73 -3.92
CA PRO A 117 -17.48 5.52 -4.69
C PRO A 117 -17.81 7.02 -4.71
N GLY A 118 -16.79 7.86 -4.57
CA GLY A 118 -16.87 9.30 -4.42
C GLY A 118 -16.80 9.77 -2.97
N SER A 119 -17.21 11.00 -2.70
CA SER A 119 -17.18 11.60 -1.37
C SER A 119 -18.30 11.07 -0.48
N ASN A 120 -17.95 10.68 0.74
CA ASN A 120 -18.87 10.16 1.76
C ASN A 120 -18.67 10.92 3.06
N THR A 121 -19.75 11.08 3.84
CA THR A 121 -19.74 11.65 5.19
C THR A 121 -20.54 10.73 6.10
N LEU A 122 -19.89 10.16 7.12
CA LEU A 122 -20.55 9.37 8.14
C LEU A 122 -20.65 10.20 9.42
N LEU A 123 -21.86 10.34 9.94
CA LEU A 123 -22.13 11.04 11.19
C LEU A 123 -22.02 10.06 12.35
N VAL A 124 -21.14 10.28 13.32
CA VAL A 124 -20.95 9.38 14.46
C VAL A 124 -21.30 10.06 15.76
N SER A 125 -22.09 9.36 16.60
CA SER A 125 -22.49 9.83 17.93
C SER A 125 -22.84 8.67 18.86
N GLY A 126 -23.14 8.98 20.11
CA GLY A 126 -23.58 8.01 21.10
C GLY A 126 -22.43 7.29 21.81
N LEU A 127 -21.22 7.84 21.74
CA LEU A 127 -20.12 7.35 22.57
C LEU A 127 -20.37 7.79 24.01
N GLU A 128 -20.67 6.84 24.89
CA GLU A 128 -20.86 7.04 26.34
C GLU A 128 -20.31 5.82 27.09
N PHE A 129 -19.17 5.96 27.76
CA PHE A 129 -18.48 4.83 28.38
C PHE A 129 -18.73 4.71 29.89
N GLY A 130 -19.47 5.62 30.50
CA GLY A 130 -19.78 5.59 31.93
C GLY A 130 -20.09 6.96 32.54
N SER A 131 -19.98 7.08 33.84
CA SER A 131 -20.34 8.31 34.56
C SER A 131 -19.32 9.44 34.40
N GLU A 132 -18.06 9.11 34.22
CA GLU A 132 -16.94 10.04 33.97
C GLU A 132 -16.32 9.70 32.60
N SER A 133 -17.20 9.64 31.58
CA SER A 133 -16.85 9.27 30.22
C SER A 133 -15.85 10.24 29.59
N VAL A 134 -14.90 9.68 28.83
CA VAL A 134 -13.99 10.41 27.96
C VAL A 134 -14.06 9.75 26.60
N GLU A 135 -14.72 10.40 25.69
CA GLU A 135 -14.77 10.00 24.29
C GLU A 135 -13.48 10.46 23.61
N THR A 136 -12.88 9.64 22.79
CA THR A 136 -11.71 10.05 22.01
C THR A 136 -12.05 10.23 20.54
N GLY A 137 -12.68 9.24 19.91
CA GLY A 137 -13.07 9.40 18.52
C GLY A 137 -13.53 8.10 17.87
N ALA A 138 -13.75 8.18 16.56
CA ALA A 138 -14.09 7.06 15.71
C ALA A 138 -13.44 7.17 14.34
N GLY A 139 -13.19 6.02 13.68
CA GLY A 139 -12.64 5.97 12.35
C GLY A 139 -13.12 4.77 11.57
N VAL A 140 -13.06 4.85 10.25
CA VAL A 140 -13.40 3.76 9.34
C VAL A 140 -12.20 3.33 8.52
N MET A 141 -12.05 2.02 8.34
CA MET A 141 -11.19 1.40 7.33
C MET A 141 -12.08 0.77 6.26
N VAL A 142 -11.92 1.20 5.04
CA VAL A 142 -12.71 0.76 3.89
C VAL A 142 -11.83 -0.06 2.97
N ILE A 143 -12.17 -1.33 2.80
CA ILE A 143 -11.54 -2.19 1.78
C ILE A 143 -12.23 -1.90 0.46
N VAL A 144 -11.44 -1.56 -0.54
CA VAL A 144 -11.89 -1.27 -1.90
C VAL A 144 -11.22 -2.19 -2.91
N ASP A 145 -11.91 -2.46 -4.02
CA ASP A 145 -11.35 -3.16 -5.17
C ASP A 145 -11.32 -2.21 -6.38
N GLU A 146 -10.13 -1.94 -6.88
CA GLU A 146 -9.85 -1.13 -8.08
C GLU A 146 -9.49 -2.00 -9.29
N GLY A 147 -9.74 -3.31 -9.20
CA GLY A 147 -9.45 -4.29 -10.24
C GLY A 147 -8.01 -4.83 -10.20
N THR A 148 -7.28 -4.57 -9.13
CA THR A 148 -5.94 -5.12 -8.87
C THR A 148 -5.95 -5.99 -7.63
N SER A 149 -4.99 -6.93 -7.50
CA SER A 149 -4.85 -7.77 -6.31
C SER A 149 -3.80 -7.21 -5.36
N SER A 150 -4.10 -7.21 -4.07
CA SER A 150 -3.17 -6.82 -3.01
C SER A 150 -3.24 -7.76 -1.82
N THR A 151 -2.11 -7.94 -1.17
CA THR A 151 -2.09 -8.54 0.16
C THR A 151 -2.52 -7.50 1.19
N LEU A 152 -3.72 -7.67 1.74
CA LEU A 152 -4.28 -6.81 2.78
C LEU A 152 -4.05 -7.42 4.15
N ARG A 153 -3.64 -6.61 5.12
CA ARG A 153 -3.44 -7.02 6.52
C ARG A 153 -3.95 -5.94 7.45
N ILE A 154 -4.73 -6.33 8.45
CA ILE A 154 -5.15 -5.45 9.55
C ILE A 154 -4.72 -6.06 10.87
N LEU A 155 -4.08 -5.25 11.69
CA LEU A 155 -3.84 -5.49 13.11
C LEU A 155 -4.69 -4.50 13.87
N ASP A 156 -5.40 -4.95 14.90
CA ASP A 156 -6.21 -4.08 15.75
C ASP A 156 -6.16 -4.50 17.22
N GLY A 157 -6.58 -3.60 18.10
CA GLY A 157 -6.49 -3.80 19.54
C GLY A 157 -6.36 -2.48 20.29
N SER A 158 -5.45 -2.43 21.25
CA SER A 158 -5.14 -1.22 22.03
C SER A 158 -3.73 -1.33 22.56
N ASP A 159 -2.84 -0.43 22.15
CA ASP A 159 -1.44 -0.41 22.57
C ASP A 159 -1.02 1.01 22.96
N TYR A 160 -0.38 1.14 24.12
CA TYR A 160 -0.08 2.43 24.73
C TYR A 160 1.39 2.78 24.66
N ALA A 161 1.67 4.04 24.30
CA ALA A 161 2.93 4.70 24.62
C ALA A 161 2.69 5.82 25.61
N TYR A 162 3.37 5.76 26.77
CA TYR A 162 3.12 6.66 27.89
C TYR A 162 4.40 7.29 28.44
N ILE A 163 4.53 8.61 28.31
CA ILE A 163 5.71 9.37 28.76
C ILE A 163 5.97 9.24 30.27
N GLY A 164 4.94 9.10 31.08
CA GLY A 164 5.06 8.99 32.53
C GLY A 164 5.59 7.65 33.03
N CYS A 165 5.98 6.74 32.14
CA CYS A 165 6.60 5.48 32.51
C CYS A 165 8.00 5.68 33.07
N THR A 166 8.37 4.86 34.06
CA THR A 166 9.72 4.84 34.61
C THR A 166 10.64 3.96 33.76
N GLU A 167 11.95 4.20 33.86
CA GLU A 167 13.00 3.50 33.06
C GLU A 167 13.00 1.97 33.19
N ASP A 168 12.35 1.41 34.24
CA ASP A 168 12.28 -0.04 34.44
C ASP A 168 11.26 -0.74 33.53
N PHE A 169 10.47 0.03 32.75
CA PHE A 169 9.41 -0.48 31.88
C PHE A 169 9.47 0.25 30.56
N ASN A 170 9.65 -0.48 29.49
CA ASN A 170 9.79 0.02 28.13
C ASN A 170 8.40 0.43 27.56
N CYS A 171 7.76 1.39 28.21
CA CYS A 171 6.38 1.80 27.95
C CYS A 171 6.25 3.19 27.30
N GLN A 172 7.37 3.78 26.90
CA GLN A 172 7.38 4.98 26.05
C GLN A 172 7.26 4.62 24.57
N GLU A 173 7.09 3.34 24.27
CA GLU A 173 6.93 2.83 22.93
C GLU A 173 5.85 1.73 22.92
N THR A 174 5.15 1.60 21.81
CA THR A 174 4.24 0.49 21.57
C THR A 174 5.00 -0.80 21.30
N VAL A 175 4.34 -1.93 21.29
CA VAL A 175 4.95 -3.20 20.85
C VAL A 175 5.18 -3.14 19.34
N LYS A 176 6.42 -3.38 18.90
CA LYS A 176 6.74 -3.45 17.49
C LYS A 176 5.91 -4.54 16.82
N ARG A 177 5.16 -4.17 15.79
CA ARG A 177 4.31 -5.10 15.04
C ARG A 177 4.88 -5.35 13.65
N MET A 178 4.71 -6.58 13.18
CA MET A 178 5.23 -7.03 11.89
C MET A 178 4.09 -7.46 10.99
N PHE A 179 4.08 -6.92 9.78
CA PHE A 179 3.26 -7.36 8.66
C PHE A 179 4.09 -8.22 7.73
N THR A 180 3.52 -9.33 7.27
CA THR A 180 4.17 -10.23 6.31
C THR A 180 3.34 -10.39 5.05
N PHE A 181 4.02 -10.46 3.92
CA PHE A 181 3.42 -10.60 2.59
C PHE A 181 4.36 -11.36 1.65
N PRO A 182 3.86 -11.86 0.50
CA PRO A 182 4.71 -12.54 -0.47
C PRO A 182 5.82 -11.63 -1.03
N ALA A 183 6.98 -12.19 -1.33
CA ALA A 183 8.02 -11.47 -2.07
C ALA A 183 7.56 -11.15 -3.48
N SER A 184 8.09 -10.06 -4.06
CA SER A 184 7.92 -9.71 -5.47
C SER A 184 9.28 -9.59 -6.14
N SER A 185 9.33 -9.85 -7.42
CA SER A 185 10.54 -9.64 -8.23
C SER A 185 10.79 -8.16 -8.54
N SER A 186 9.78 -7.30 -8.39
CA SER A 186 9.86 -5.85 -8.55
C SER A 186 9.54 -5.10 -7.27
N ALA A 187 9.95 -3.84 -7.19
CA ALA A 187 9.51 -2.93 -6.14
C ALA A 187 8.01 -2.63 -6.28
N ARG A 188 7.34 -2.36 -5.15
CA ARG A 188 5.90 -2.08 -5.06
C ARG A 188 5.63 -0.94 -4.12
N ASP A 189 4.70 -0.06 -4.46
CA ASP A 189 4.22 0.98 -3.56
C ASP A 189 3.20 0.37 -2.59
N ALA A 190 3.46 0.47 -1.30
CA ALA A 190 2.60 0.00 -0.24
C ALA A 190 1.95 1.17 0.49
N GLU A 191 0.75 0.95 0.99
CA GLU A 191 0.00 1.91 1.80
C GLU A 191 -0.20 1.38 3.21
N LEU A 192 0.04 2.22 4.20
CA LEU A 192 -0.16 1.92 5.62
C LEU A 192 -1.07 2.97 6.24
N THR A 193 -2.23 2.53 6.70
CA THR A 193 -3.20 3.35 7.43
C THR A 193 -3.19 2.98 8.91
N MET A 194 -3.12 3.97 9.80
CA MET A 194 -3.10 3.73 11.25
C MET A 194 -4.06 4.67 11.98
N PHE A 195 -4.67 4.18 13.07
CA PHE A 195 -5.50 4.98 13.97
C PHE A 195 -4.82 5.15 15.32
N PHE A 196 -4.72 6.40 15.74
CA PHE A 196 -4.21 6.79 17.05
C PHE A 196 -5.24 7.62 17.82
N THR A 197 -5.29 7.42 19.14
CA THR A 197 -6.15 8.20 20.03
C THR A 197 -5.39 8.68 21.25
N SER A 198 -6.05 9.50 22.06
CA SER A 198 -5.43 10.20 23.19
C SER A 198 -4.25 11.08 22.74
N VAL A 199 -4.30 11.52 21.49
CA VAL A 199 -3.37 12.45 20.88
C VAL A 199 -3.84 13.87 21.11
N SER A 200 -2.97 14.76 21.54
CA SER A 200 -3.31 16.16 21.72
C SER A 200 -2.42 17.02 20.82
N GLY A 201 -3.05 17.78 19.94
CA GLY A 201 -2.38 18.58 18.94
C GLY A 201 -2.46 20.08 19.19
N THR A 202 -1.77 20.82 18.33
CA THR A 202 -1.73 22.28 18.34
C THR A 202 -3.03 22.91 17.85
N ALA A 203 -3.82 22.19 17.05
CA ALA A 203 -4.95 22.75 16.33
C ALA A 203 -6.06 23.25 17.28
N SER A 204 -6.34 22.53 18.36
CA SER A 204 -7.45 22.86 19.27
C SER A 204 -7.02 23.38 20.62
N THR A 205 -5.90 22.90 21.17
CA THR A 205 -5.46 23.24 22.54
C THR A 205 -4.25 24.15 22.62
N GLY A 206 -3.51 24.29 21.52
CA GLY A 206 -2.22 24.99 21.50
C GLY A 206 -1.09 24.24 22.22
N ASN A 207 -1.33 23.01 22.62
CA ASN A 207 -0.36 22.14 23.30
C ASN A 207 0.07 21.04 22.35
N PHE A 208 1.09 21.34 21.57
CA PHE A 208 1.74 20.32 20.75
C PHE A 208 2.51 19.33 21.64
N ARG A 209 2.35 18.04 21.38
CA ARG A 209 3.06 16.98 22.08
C ARG A 209 3.79 16.08 21.07
N PRO A 210 5.14 16.05 21.12
CA PRO A 210 5.95 15.28 20.19
C PRO A 210 5.63 13.79 20.19
N SER A 211 5.71 13.18 19.02
CA SER A 211 5.55 11.74 18.78
C SER A 211 6.39 11.29 17.62
N VAL A 212 6.69 10.01 17.54
CA VAL A 212 7.42 9.42 16.41
C VAL A 212 6.78 8.08 16.04
N VAL A 213 6.52 7.89 14.75
CA VAL A 213 6.20 6.56 14.22
C VAL A 213 7.36 6.11 13.34
N ARG A 214 7.81 4.88 13.50
CA ARG A 214 8.89 4.29 12.71
C ARG A 214 8.40 3.09 11.92
N VAL A 215 8.73 3.07 10.63
CA VAL A 215 8.41 1.99 9.69
C VAL A 215 9.71 1.41 9.15
N TRP A 216 9.97 0.12 9.41
CA TRP A 216 11.13 -0.61 8.88
C TRP A 216 10.69 -1.48 7.72
N VAL A 217 11.25 -1.26 6.55
CA VAL A 217 10.98 -2.03 5.33
C VAL A 217 12.13 -3.01 5.11
N GLY A 218 11.88 -4.31 5.21
CA GLY A 218 12.90 -5.35 5.00
C GLY A 218 14.08 -5.34 5.97
N GLY A 219 13.96 -4.66 7.11
CA GLY A 219 15.04 -4.55 8.12
C GLY A 219 16.06 -3.46 7.86
N GLU A 220 15.81 -2.58 6.90
CA GLU A 220 16.59 -1.37 6.65
C GLU A 220 16.41 -0.31 7.76
N SER A 221 17.10 0.83 7.63
CA SER A 221 16.87 1.97 8.52
C SER A 221 15.41 2.41 8.46
N PRO A 222 14.79 2.79 9.58
CA PRO A 222 13.37 3.13 9.57
C PRO A 222 13.10 4.43 8.83
N ILE A 223 11.94 4.49 8.20
CA ILE A 223 11.27 5.74 7.83
C ILE A 223 10.77 6.34 9.15
N GLU A 224 11.18 7.55 9.48
CA GLU A 224 10.74 8.25 10.69
C GLU A 224 9.68 9.28 10.33
N ILE A 225 8.49 9.13 10.92
CA ILE A 225 7.36 10.05 10.82
C ILE A 225 7.31 10.78 12.15
N VAL A 226 7.65 12.08 12.12
CA VAL A 226 7.91 12.86 13.32
C VAL A 226 6.84 13.91 13.50
N ASN A 227 6.13 13.85 14.63
CA ASN A 227 5.15 14.86 15.04
C ASN A 227 3.91 14.97 14.14
N GLU A 228 3.52 13.87 13.49
CA GLU A 228 2.32 13.82 12.66
C GLU A 228 1.07 13.38 13.47
N LEU A 229 1.21 13.10 14.77
CA LEU A 229 0.07 12.87 15.66
C LEU A 229 -0.31 14.21 16.31
N ASP A 230 -1.02 15.04 15.56
CA ASP A 230 -1.31 16.45 15.90
C ASP A 230 -2.81 16.78 15.95
N SER A 231 -3.67 15.76 16.02
CA SER A 231 -5.13 15.87 16.09
C SER A 231 -5.75 16.59 14.89
N VAL A 232 -5.21 16.35 13.69
CA VAL A 232 -5.72 16.98 12.46
C VAL A 232 -7.15 16.53 12.13
N ASP A 233 -7.52 15.31 12.52
CA ASP A 233 -8.87 14.76 12.35
C ASP A 233 -9.83 15.17 13.50
N GLY A 234 -9.39 16.03 14.39
CA GLY A 234 -10.14 16.50 15.57
C GLY A 234 -9.47 16.05 16.89
N GLU A 235 -9.89 16.68 18.01
CA GLU A 235 -9.28 16.44 19.31
C GLU A 235 -9.30 14.97 19.68
N GLU A 236 -8.13 14.48 20.13
CA GLU A 236 -7.91 13.11 20.61
C GLU A 236 -7.94 12.01 19.53
N TRP A 237 -7.91 12.34 18.23
CA TRP A 237 -7.86 11.36 17.14
C TRP A 237 -6.93 11.79 16.01
N ASP A 238 -6.16 10.83 15.48
CA ASP A 238 -5.42 10.95 14.23
C ASP A 238 -5.52 9.70 13.37
N THR A 239 -5.74 9.90 12.07
CA THR A 239 -5.62 8.92 11.01
C THR A 239 -4.34 9.18 10.24
N LEU A 240 -3.34 8.34 10.42
CA LEU A 240 -2.06 8.48 9.71
C LEU A 240 -2.04 7.57 8.49
N ASN A 241 -1.96 8.16 7.30
CA ASN A 241 -1.86 7.46 6.02
C ASN A 241 -0.46 7.68 5.42
N ILE A 242 0.26 6.61 5.11
CA ILE A 242 1.64 6.63 4.65
C ILE A 242 1.78 5.76 3.41
N GLU A 243 2.40 6.32 2.37
CA GLU A 243 2.83 5.59 1.18
C GLU A 243 4.35 5.38 1.22
N PHE A 244 4.83 4.19 0.89
CA PHE A 244 6.26 3.89 0.83
C PHE A 244 6.55 2.73 -0.12
N GLU A 245 7.77 2.72 -0.67
CA GLU A 245 8.23 1.64 -1.54
C GLU A 245 8.66 0.41 -0.73
N VAL A 246 8.19 -0.75 -1.16
CA VAL A 246 8.67 -2.07 -0.72
C VAL A 246 9.60 -2.62 -1.81
N PRO A 247 10.92 -2.70 -1.55
CA PRO A 247 11.89 -3.18 -2.54
C PRO A 247 11.64 -4.63 -2.95
N SER A 248 12.15 -4.98 -4.13
CA SER A 248 12.15 -6.38 -4.62
C SER A 248 12.72 -7.34 -3.58
N GLY A 249 12.06 -8.48 -3.41
CA GLY A 249 12.47 -9.55 -2.49
C GLY A 249 12.09 -9.31 -1.02
N VAL A 250 11.64 -8.14 -0.63
CA VAL A 250 11.20 -7.84 0.74
C VAL A 250 9.85 -8.51 1.01
N THR A 251 9.69 -9.08 2.21
CA THR A 251 8.52 -9.87 2.62
C THR A 251 7.90 -9.40 3.93
N GLN A 252 8.44 -8.33 4.52
CA GLN A 252 7.97 -7.84 5.81
C GLN A 252 8.16 -6.34 5.96
N VAL A 253 7.23 -5.74 6.71
CA VAL A 253 7.28 -4.37 7.23
C VAL A 253 7.04 -4.43 8.72
N GLU A 254 7.84 -3.72 9.49
CA GLU A 254 7.65 -3.56 10.93
C GLU A 254 7.26 -2.12 11.24
N VAL A 255 6.39 -1.95 12.22
CA VAL A 255 5.88 -0.64 12.65
C VAL A 255 5.91 -0.54 14.16
N GLN A 256 6.27 0.63 14.67
CA GLN A 256 6.26 0.95 16.10
C GLN A 256 6.07 2.44 16.30
N ALA A 257 5.33 2.84 17.31
CA ALA A 257 5.11 4.23 17.68
C ALA A 257 5.76 4.56 19.04
N PHE A 258 6.23 5.79 19.18
CA PHE A 258 7.06 6.23 20.30
C PHE A 258 6.56 7.54 20.88
N SER A 259 6.38 7.58 22.21
CA SER A 259 6.24 8.79 22.98
C SER A 259 7.63 9.43 23.14
N GLU A 260 8.12 10.09 22.08
CA GLU A 260 9.50 10.56 21.95
C GLU A 260 9.54 11.96 21.33
N ASN A 261 10.50 12.79 21.80
CA ASN A 261 10.73 14.14 21.30
C ASN A 261 12.10 14.22 20.60
N LEU A 262 12.14 13.99 19.28
CA LEU A 262 13.37 14.08 18.47
C LEU A 262 13.82 15.52 18.23
N ASN A 263 12.91 16.49 18.29
CA ASN A 263 13.22 17.88 17.97
C ASN A 263 13.74 18.66 19.18
N LEU A 264 13.85 18.00 20.35
CA LEU A 264 14.34 18.59 21.61
C LEU A 264 13.65 19.91 21.98
N THR A 265 12.35 20.03 21.64
CA THR A 265 11.50 21.13 22.11
C THR A 265 11.29 21.03 23.62
N PRO A 266 10.88 22.10 24.31
CA PRO A 266 10.57 22.00 25.75
C PRO A 266 9.30 21.20 26.06
N ASP A 267 8.60 20.70 25.04
CA ASP A 267 7.33 20.03 25.17
C ASP A 267 7.52 18.56 25.57
N ASP A 268 6.70 18.06 26.47
CA ASP A 268 6.67 16.65 26.85
C ASP A 268 6.05 15.81 25.71
N PRO A 269 6.63 14.64 25.37
CA PRO A 269 6.07 13.75 24.38
C PRO A 269 4.63 13.34 24.65
N ALA A 270 3.88 13.04 23.58
CA ALA A 270 2.52 12.55 23.68
C ALA A 270 2.45 11.20 24.40
N SER A 271 1.46 11.07 25.27
CA SER A 271 0.98 9.74 25.66
C SER A 271 -0.20 9.45 24.75
N PHE A 272 -0.16 8.35 24.04
CA PHE A 272 -1.18 8.01 23.05
C PHE A 272 -1.49 6.52 23.05
N LYS A 273 -2.53 6.16 22.34
CA LYS A 273 -2.97 4.80 22.13
C LYS A 273 -3.04 4.50 20.62
N TRP A 274 -2.41 3.41 20.22
CA TRP A 274 -2.48 2.87 18.86
C TRP A 274 -3.59 1.82 18.80
N LEU A 275 -4.59 2.02 17.94
CA LEU A 275 -5.80 1.19 17.89
C LEU A 275 -5.79 0.20 16.75
N ALA A 276 -5.32 0.61 15.59
CA ALA A 276 -5.34 -0.22 14.40
C ALA A 276 -4.24 0.20 13.43
N ALA A 277 -3.79 -0.78 12.65
CA ALA A 277 -2.92 -0.57 11.51
C ALA A 277 -3.32 -1.49 10.37
N ALA A 278 -3.47 -0.93 9.19
CA ALA A 278 -3.82 -1.65 7.98
C ALA A 278 -2.75 -1.45 6.92
N LEU A 279 -2.21 -2.54 6.38
CA LEU A 279 -1.22 -2.53 5.32
C LEU A 279 -1.82 -3.12 4.05
N SER A 280 -1.70 -2.37 2.95
CA SER A 280 -1.99 -2.80 1.59
C SER A 280 -0.69 -2.89 0.81
N VAL A 281 -0.35 -4.07 0.31
CA VAL A 281 0.82 -4.29 -0.56
C VAL A 281 0.32 -4.92 -1.85
N PRO A 282 0.43 -4.25 -3.00
CA PRO A 282 0.05 -4.84 -4.28
C PRO A 282 0.70 -6.20 -4.47
N ASP A 283 -0.05 -7.20 -4.88
CA ASP A 283 0.51 -8.50 -5.19
C ASP A 283 1.38 -8.40 -6.45
N GLU A 284 2.38 -9.25 -6.51
CA GLU A 284 3.07 -9.44 -7.78
C GLU A 284 2.05 -9.99 -8.76
N LEU A 285 1.70 -9.19 -9.76
CA LEU A 285 0.96 -9.73 -10.88
C LEU A 285 1.80 -10.89 -11.45
N PRO A 286 1.19 -12.05 -11.84
CA PRO A 286 1.96 -13.15 -12.38
C PRO A 286 2.90 -12.61 -13.44
N GLY A 287 4.20 -12.47 -13.11
CA GLY A 287 5.21 -11.82 -13.92
C GLY A 287 5.41 -12.50 -15.26
N GLY A 288 5.94 -11.75 -16.19
CA GLY A 288 6.31 -12.30 -17.48
C GLY A 288 5.20 -12.30 -18.51
N TYR A 289 4.36 -11.28 -18.52
CA TYR A 289 3.45 -11.03 -19.63
C TYR A 289 3.92 -9.85 -20.46
N GLY A 290 3.75 -9.98 -21.78
CA GLY A 290 4.04 -8.90 -22.72
C GLY A 290 3.36 -9.15 -24.04
N CYS A 291 2.68 -8.12 -24.54
CA CYS A 291 2.05 -8.17 -25.85
C CYS A 291 3.03 -7.64 -26.91
N THR A 292 3.13 -8.33 -28.01
CA THR A 292 4.09 -8.02 -29.09
C THR A 292 3.74 -6.71 -29.80
N PRO A 293 4.70 -6.08 -30.52
CA PRO A 293 4.40 -4.98 -31.44
C PRO A 293 3.32 -5.32 -32.45
N GLY A 294 3.20 -6.62 -32.78
CA GLY A 294 2.17 -7.14 -33.69
C GLY A 294 0.76 -7.02 -33.12
N TYR A 295 0.59 -7.17 -31.82
CA TYR A 295 -0.66 -6.96 -31.09
C TYR A 295 -1.05 -5.47 -31.10
N TRP A 296 -0.19 -4.63 -30.54
CA TRP A 296 -0.48 -3.21 -30.27
C TRP A 296 -0.75 -2.36 -31.53
N LYS A 297 -0.19 -2.72 -32.67
CA LYS A 297 -0.41 -1.97 -33.93
C LYS A 297 -1.76 -2.21 -34.62
N GLN A 298 -2.55 -3.17 -34.16
CA GLN A 298 -3.80 -3.51 -34.83
C GLN A 298 -4.94 -2.65 -34.33
N GLY A 299 -5.69 -2.02 -35.26
CA GLY A 299 -6.72 -1.04 -34.90
C GLY A 299 -7.85 -1.57 -33.98
N HIS A 300 -8.07 -2.89 -33.94
CA HIS A 300 -9.05 -3.47 -33.06
C HIS A 300 -8.54 -3.61 -31.61
N HIS A 301 -7.23 -3.45 -31.36
CA HIS A 301 -6.61 -3.38 -30.05
C HIS A 301 -6.33 -1.95 -29.58
N PHE A 302 -6.71 -0.92 -30.31
CA PHE A 302 -6.58 0.46 -29.82
C PHE A 302 -7.41 0.76 -28.57
N PRO A 303 -8.56 0.11 -28.32
CA PRO A 303 -9.24 0.24 -27.03
C PRO A 303 -8.43 -0.24 -25.82
N ASP A 304 -7.42 -1.11 -26.03
CA ASP A 304 -6.55 -1.62 -24.96
C ASP A 304 -5.39 -0.65 -24.64
N TRP A 305 -5.22 0.44 -25.41
CA TRP A 305 -4.24 1.48 -25.10
C TRP A 305 -4.70 2.27 -23.88
N THR A 306 -3.80 2.44 -22.93
CA THR A 306 -4.13 3.06 -21.63
C THR A 306 -3.60 4.49 -21.59
N ALA A 307 -4.40 5.43 -21.09
CA ALA A 307 -3.95 6.81 -20.88
C ALA A 307 -2.65 6.82 -20.01
N PRO A 308 -1.69 7.73 -20.31
CA PRO A 308 -1.84 8.90 -21.17
C PRO A 308 -1.48 8.65 -22.67
N TYR A 309 -1.33 7.41 -23.11
CA TYR A 309 -0.83 7.07 -24.45
C TYR A 309 -1.97 6.84 -25.45
N ASP A 310 -1.87 7.50 -26.62
CA ASP A 310 -2.81 7.37 -27.74
C ASP A 310 -2.05 6.96 -29.01
N PRO A 311 -2.65 6.16 -29.93
CA PRO A 311 -2.02 5.79 -31.19
C PRO A 311 -1.49 6.94 -32.03
N GLU A 312 -2.16 8.09 -32.00
CA GLU A 312 -1.81 9.29 -32.77
C GLU A 312 -0.81 10.21 -32.05
N ASP A 313 -0.40 9.89 -30.82
CA ASP A 313 0.59 10.68 -30.10
C ASP A 313 1.92 10.71 -30.84
N PRO A 314 2.55 11.90 -31.00
CA PRO A 314 3.89 11.97 -31.55
C PRO A 314 4.90 11.17 -30.70
N PHE A 315 5.75 10.38 -31.35
CA PHE A 315 6.78 9.63 -30.63
C PHE A 315 7.68 10.55 -29.80
N ALA A 316 7.99 11.73 -30.31
CA ALA A 316 8.83 12.73 -29.66
C ALA A 316 8.20 13.38 -28.42
N ASP A 317 6.92 13.15 -28.14
CA ASP A 317 6.28 13.63 -26.90
C ASP A 317 6.64 12.76 -25.69
N HIS A 318 7.10 11.53 -25.94
CA HIS A 318 7.42 10.55 -24.91
C HIS A 318 8.91 10.15 -24.86
N PHE A 319 9.60 10.23 -25.99
CA PHE A 319 11.00 9.80 -26.16
C PHE A 319 11.84 10.87 -26.85
N GLU A 320 13.18 10.70 -26.83
CA GLU A 320 14.08 11.45 -27.72
C GLU A 320 13.64 11.31 -29.20
N ASP A 321 13.70 12.40 -29.96
CA ASP A 321 13.17 12.49 -31.34
C ASP A 321 13.94 11.64 -32.34
N ALA A 322 13.86 10.33 -32.18
CA ALA A 322 14.46 9.33 -33.09
C ALA A 322 13.65 9.09 -34.38
N PHE A 323 12.38 9.48 -34.39
CA PHE A 323 11.44 9.25 -35.47
C PHE A 323 10.66 10.53 -35.81
N PRO A 324 11.30 11.57 -36.38
CA PRO A 324 10.68 12.88 -36.59
C PRO A 324 9.35 12.79 -37.38
N GLY A 325 8.30 13.38 -36.81
CA GLY A 325 6.97 13.46 -37.39
C GLY A 325 6.20 12.13 -37.47
N ARG A 326 6.63 11.09 -36.74
CA ARG A 326 5.88 9.83 -36.60
C ARG A 326 5.14 9.75 -35.31
N THR A 327 3.96 9.15 -35.36
CA THR A 327 3.17 8.79 -34.19
C THR A 327 3.63 7.45 -33.60
N LEU A 328 3.16 7.11 -32.39
CA LEU A 328 3.45 5.84 -31.75
C LEU A 328 3.02 4.66 -32.62
N VAL A 329 1.84 4.72 -33.25
CA VAL A 329 1.38 3.66 -34.16
C VAL A 329 2.19 3.58 -35.45
N ASP A 330 2.67 4.70 -35.99
CA ASP A 330 3.55 4.73 -37.15
C ASP A 330 4.89 4.05 -36.87
N VAL A 331 5.41 4.21 -35.64
CA VAL A 331 6.65 3.55 -35.20
C VAL A 331 6.42 2.05 -35.03
N LEU A 332 5.29 1.61 -34.47
CA LEU A 332 4.91 0.20 -34.37
C LEU A 332 4.77 -0.48 -35.73
N ASP A 333 4.27 0.21 -36.74
CA ASP A 333 4.15 -0.35 -38.12
C ASP A 333 5.45 -0.21 -38.93
N GLY A 334 6.48 0.39 -38.38
CA GLY A 334 7.79 0.55 -39.01
C GLY A 334 8.39 -0.78 -39.45
N LYS A 335 9.10 -0.80 -40.61
CA LYS A 335 9.74 -2.01 -41.16
C LYS A 335 11.25 -1.85 -41.15
N GLY A 336 11.96 -2.96 -40.95
CA GLY A 336 13.43 -3.01 -40.93
C GLY A 336 14.02 -3.38 -39.60
N GLY A 337 15.35 -3.37 -39.52
CA GLY A 337 16.15 -3.66 -38.31
C GLY A 337 16.74 -2.40 -37.67
N GLY A 338 17.67 -2.59 -36.72
CA GLY A 338 18.36 -1.52 -36.00
C GLY A 338 17.38 -0.61 -35.25
N LEU A 339 17.59 0.72 -35.35
CA LEU A 339 16.76 1.70 -34.67
C LEU A 339 15.25 1.54 -34.90
N THR A 340 14.85 1.17 -36.13
CA THR A 340 13.42 0.97 -36.44
C THR A 340 12.85 -0.27 -35.73
N ALA A 341 13.63 -1.34 -35.59
CA ALA A 341 13.22 -2.51 -34.82
C ALA A 341 13.16 -2.18 -33.31
N LEU A 342 14.16 -1.46 -32.81
CA LEU A 342 14.15 -0.96 -31.40
C LEU A 342 12.88 -0.12 -31.17
N GLY A 343 12.57 0.86 -32.01
CA GLY A 343 11.38 1.69 -31.83
C GLY A 343 10.08 0.90 -31.68
N ARG A 344 9.89 -0.15 -32.52
CA ARG A 344 8.72 -1.03 -32.42
C ARG A 344 8.61 -1.72 -31.06
N HIS A 345 9.73 -2.29 -30.59
CA HIS A 345 9.74 -2.99 -29.31
C HIS A 345 9.65 -2.05 -28.11
N THR A 346 10.18 -0.82 -28.25
CA THR A 346 10.06 0.25 -27.24
C THR A 346 8.60 0.71 -27.08
N VAL A 347 7.90 1.00 -28.17
CA VAL A 347 6.49 1.40 -28.06
C VAL A 347 5.63 0.27 -27.52
N ALA A 348 5.86 -0.99 -27.94
CA ALA A 348 5.16 -2.12 -27.35
C ALA A 348 5.44 -2.28 -25.86
N ALA A 349 6.69 -2.13 -25.44
CA ALA A 349 7.09 -2.17 -24.05
C ALA A 349 6.43 -1.04 -23.22
N LEU A 350 6.37 0.17 -23.76
CA LEU A 350 5.68 1.31 -23.14
C LEU A 350 4.19 1.01 -22.89
N LEU A 351 3.51 0.45 -23.88
CA LEU A 351 2.09 0.11 -23.79
C LEU A 351 1.83 -1.07 -22.84
N ASN A 352 2.70 -2.08 -22.86
CA ASN A 352 2.66 -3.17 -21.89
C ASN A 352 2.82 -2.65 -20.45
N ALA A 353 3.79 -1.76 -20.24
CA ALA A 353 4.07 -1.18 -18.95
C ALA A 353 2.96 -0.22 -18.43
N ALA A 354 2.19 0.35 -19.34
CA ALA A 354 1.11 1.27 -19.00
C ALA A 354 -0.24 0.57 -18.77
N ASN A 355 -0.41 -0.63 -19.31
CA ASN A 355 -1.69 -1.33 -19.22
C ASN A 355 -1.76 -2.15 -17.92
N PRO A 356 -2.70 -1.86 -17.01
CA PRO A 356 -2.80 -2.51 -15.71
C PRO A 356 -3.13 -4.02 -15.79
N GLU A 357 -3.64 -4.50 -16.93
CA GLU A 357 -3.91 -5.92 -17.15
C GLU A 357 -2.68 -6.69 -17.68
N VAL A 358 -1.55 -5.98 -17.95
CA VAL A 358 -0.30 -6.57 -18.42
C VAL A 358 0.76 -6.44 -17.34
N SER A 359 1.09 -7.54 -16.69
CA SER A 359 2.21 -7.59 -15.75
C SER A 359 3.54 -7.54 -16.49
N TYR A 360 4.00 -6.33 -16.75
CA TYR A 360 5.24 -6.09 -17.49
C TYR A 360 6.40 -5.81 -16.54
N ASP A 361 7.57 -6.40 -16.79
CA ASP A 361 8.73 -6.33 -15.89
C ASP A 361 9.40 -4.93 -15.80
N LEU A 362 8.94 -3.95 -16.58
CA LEU A 362 9.43 -2.57 -16.55
C LEU A 362 8.27 -1.60 -16.40
N SER A 363 8.49 -0.51 -15.64
CA SER A 363 7.58 0.64 -15.65
C SER A 363 7.71 1.45 -16.96
N SER A 364 6.68 2.23 -17.30
CA SER A 364 6.70 3.14 -18.46
C SER A 364 7.92 4.09 -18.41
N GLN A 365 8.28 4.59 -17.24
CA GLN A 365 9.44 5.47 -17.09
C GLN A 365 10.76 4.73 -17.35
N GLN A 366 10.91 3.50 -16.87
CA GLN A 366 12.09 2.69 -17.16
C GLN A 366 12.25 2.38 -18.65
N VAL A 367 11.15 2.17 -19.36
CA VAL A 367 11.19 1.99 -20.84
C VAL A 367 11.63 3.27 -21.54
N ILE A 368 11.10 4.43 -21.10
CA ILE A 368 11.48 5.74 -21.64
C ILE A 368 12.96 6.01 -21.41
N ASP A 369 13.43 5.85 -20.18
CA ASP A 369 14.81 6.08 -19.79
C ASP A 369 15.75 5.15 -20.55
N ALA A 370 15.45 3.85 -20.64
CA ALA A 370 16.26 2.87 -21.39
C ALA A 370 16.39 3.21 -22.87
N PHE A 371 15.35 3.72 -23.52
CA PHE A 371 15.43 4.17 -24.90
C PHE A 371 16.30 5.42 -25.05
N ASN A 372 16.08 6.42 -24.19
CA ASN A 372 16.78 7.69 -24.24
C ASN A 372 18.28 7.54 -23.90
N ASP A 373 18.64 6.56 -23.06
CA ASP A 373 20.02 6.24 -22.72
C ASP A 373 20.81 5.65 -23.90
N VAL A 374 20.14 4.92 -24.80
CA VAL A 374 20.81 4.31 -25.98
C VAL A 374 20.65 5.15 -27.24
N TYR A 375 19.80 6.17 -27.27
CA TYR A 375 19.64 7.05 -28.42
C TYR A 375 20.17 8.47 -28.12
N PRO A 376 21.02 9.05 -29.01
CA PRO A 376 21.61 8.47 -30.20
C PRO A 376 22.78 7.52 -29.87
N GLY A 377 22.80 6.36 -30.52
CA GLY A 377 23.76 5.31 -30.24
C GLY A 377 24.21 4.52 -31.48
N THR A 378 24.92 3.45 -31.22
CA THR A 378 25.40 2.54 -32.26
C THR A 378 24.35 1.49 -32.65
N LYS A 379 24.61 0.78 -33.75
CA LYS A 379 23.73 -0.34 -34.12
C LYS A 379 23.73 -1.44 -33.06
N ASP A 380 24.84 -1.70 -32.38
CA ASP A 380 24.96 -2.74 -31.38
C ASP A 380 24.20 -2.35 -30.11
N ASP A 381 24.17 -1.07 -29.72
CA ASP A 381 23.37 -0.56 -28.63
C ASP A 381 21.86 -0.77 -28.92
N TYR A 382 21.44 -0.43 -30.13
CA TYR A 382 20.05 -0.62 -30.56
C TYR A 382 19.63 -2.10 -30.57
N GLU A 383 20.48 -2.99 -31.08
CA GLU A 383 20.20 -4.43 -31.09
C GLU A 383 20.18 -5.01 -29.67
N GLY A 384 21.06 -4.53 -28.75
CA GLY A 384 21.09 -4.95 -27.37
C GLY A 384 19.78 -4.65 -26.63
N LEU A 385 19.35 -3.38 -26.63
CA LEU A 385 18.09 -2.99 -26.00
C LEU A 385 16.88 -3.61 -26.70
N LYS A 386 16.89 -3.66 -28.03
CA LYS A 386 15.82 -4.32 -28.81
C LYS A 386 15.64 -5.78 -28.40
N ASN A 387 16.73 -6.56 -28.30
CA ASN A 387 16.66 -7.98 -27.92
C ASN A 387 16.12 -8.16 -26.49
N TYR A 388 16.50 -7.28 -25.58
CA TYR A 388 15.97 -7.27 -24.22
C TYR A 388 14.47 -7.02 -24.19
N LEU A 389 14.00 -5.93 -24.82
CA LEU A 389 12.58 -5.59 -24.88
C LEU A 389 11.75 -6.62 -25.69
N GLU A 390 12.33 -7.22 -26.75
CA GLU A 390 11.69 -8.29 -27.49
C GLU A 390 11.42 -9.50 -26.59
N GLY A 391 12.41 -9.90 -25.78
CA GLY A 391 12.25 -11.00 -24.83
C GLY A 391 11.12 -10.75 -23.85
N LEU A 392 10.97 -9.54 -23.32
CA LEU A 392 9.87 -9.16 -22.44
C LEU A 392 8.52 -9.11 -23.17
N ASN A 393 8.47 -8.53 -24.37
CA ASN A 393 7.24 -8.39 -25.17
C ASN A 393 6.69 -9.72 -25.70
N GLU A 394 7.47 -10.80 -25.68
CA GLU A 394 7.10 -12.13 -26.19
C GLU A 394 6.73 -13.13 -25.09
N GLN A 395 6.69 -12.71 -23.82
CA GLN A 395 6.39 -13.59 -22.68
C GLN A 395 4.94 -14.10 -22.65
N GLY A 396 4.05 -13.55 -23.50
CA GLY A 396 2.64 -13.93 -23.60
C GLY A 396 1.73 -12.75 -23.33
N CYS A 397 0.68 -12.59 -24.15
CA CYS A 397 -0.25 -11.45 -24.03
C CYS A 397 -1.51 -11.87 -23.28
N PRO A 398 -1.76 -11.34 -22.06
CA PRO A 398 -2.95 -11.67 -21.28
C PRO A 398 -4.23 -11.14 -21.93
N LEU A 399 -4.15 -10.03 -22.66
CA LEU A 399 -5.28 -9.35 -23.31
C LEU A 399 -5.93 -10.16 -24.43
N ASN A 400 -5.27 -11.22 -24.94
CA ASN A 400 -5.82 -12.09 -25.98
C ASN A 400 -7.02 -12.96 -25.52
N ASN A 401 -7.34 -12.98 -24.22
CA ASN A 401 -8.41 -13.81 -23.67
C ASN A 401 -9.75 -13.07 -23.49
N SER A 402 -9.81 -11.77 -23.79
CA SER A 402 -11.03 -10.96 -23.62
C SER A 402 -12.07 -11.13 -24.74
N ASP A 403 -11.69 -11.71 -25.87
CA ASP A 403 -12.65 -12.05 -26.93
C ASP A 403 -13.20 -13.47 -26.75
N GLY A 404 -14.35 -13.60 -26.10
CA GLY A 404 -15.15 -14.83 -26.02
C GLY A 404 -15.61 -15.37 -27.37
N SER A 405 -14.72 -15.47 -28.36
CA SER A 405 -14.97 -16.04 -29.67
C SER A 405 -14.10 -17.28 -29.90
N ASN A 406 -14.64 -18.43 -29.47
CA ASN A 406 -14.22 -19.72 -29.96
C ASN A 406 -14.44 -19.78 -31.50
N ASN A 407 -13.42 -19.50 -32.30
CA ASN A 407 -13.42 -19.93 -33.68
C ASN A 407 -12.07 -20.58 -34.03
N GLY A 408 -12.04 -21.89 -33.83
CA GLY A 408 -10.93 -22.74 -34.27
C GLY A 408 -10.81 -22.74 -35.80
N ASN A 409 -9.68 -22.32 -36.30
CA ASN A 409 -9.02 -22.95 -37.41
C ASN A 409 -7.59 -22.43 -37.56
N GLY A 410 -6.63 -23.23 -37.19
CA GLY A 410 -5.19 -22.94 -37.36
C GLY A 410 -4.37 -24.21 -37.13
N ASN A 411 -4.23 -24.95 -38.20
CA ASN A 411 -3.44 -26.16 -38.33
C ASN A 411 -1.98 -25.97 -37.86
N GLY A 412 -1.55 -26.66 -36.81
CA GLY A 412 -0.17 -26.63 -36.33
C GLY A 412 0.10 -27.74 -35.33
N ASN A 413 0.40 -28.89 -35.82
CA ASN A 413 1.18 -30.05 -35.30
C ASN A 413 1.33 -30.24 -33.81
N ARG A 414 0.41 -31.00 -33.21
CA ARG A 414 0.54 -31.53 -31.85
C ARG A 414 1.54 -32.69 -31.81
N SER A 415 2.67 -32.51 -31.20
CA SER A 415 3.48 -33.63 -30.67
C SER A 415 2.92 -34.05 -29.31
N ASN A 416 2.36 -35.25 -29.27
CA ASN A 416 2.00 -35.96 -28.05
C ASN A 416 3.27 -36.31 -27.26
N GLY A 417 3.33 -35.93 -26.00
CA GLY A 417 4.36 -36.38 -25.06
C GLY A 417 3.77 -36.57 -23.67
N ASN A 418 3.51 -37.82 -23.31
CA ASN A 418 3.12 -38.29 -21.98
C ASN A 418 4.06 -37.74 -20.90
N GLY A 419 3.53 -37.28 -19.78
CA GLY A 419 4.27 -37.04 -18.55
C GLY A 419 4.75 -38.33 -17.90
N PRO A 420 5.78 -38.23 -17.10
CA PRO A 420 5.84 -39.04 -15.89
C PRO A 420 6.04 -38.20 -14.61
N THR A 421 5.34 -38.63 -13.60
CA THR A 421 5.57 -38.36 -12.17
C THR A 421 6.94 -38.86 -11.74
N GLY A 422 7.66 -38.07 -10.95
CA GLY A 422 8.84 -38.61 -10.22
C GLY A 422 9.82 -37.53 -9.79
N THR A 423 9.83 -37.26 -8.51
CA THR A 423 10.88 -36.61 -7.73
C THR A 423 12.25 -37.18 -8.00
N GLU A 424 13.24 -36.35 -8.32
CA GLU A 424 14.65 -36.58 -7.93
C GLU A 424 15.47 -35.29 -8.04
N ALA A 425 16.17 -34.98 -6.96
CA ALA A 425 17.14 -33.91 -6.87
C ALA A 425 18.42 -34.31 -7.59
N VAL A 426 18.93 -33.48 -8.49
CA VAL A 426 20.26 -33.66 -9.06
C VAL A 426 21.11 -32.42 -8.80
N SER A 427 22.11 -32.62 -7.94
CA SER A 427 23.25 -31.72 -7.78
C SER A 427 24.11 -31.78 -9.05
N ALA A 428 24.41 -30.64 -9.66
CA ALA A 428 25.43 -30.53 -10.69
C ALA A 428 26.53 -29.57 -10.26
N SER A 429 27.71 -30.10 -10.20
CA SER A 429 28.98 -29.46 -9.87
C SER A 429 29.47 -28.54 -10.99
N LEU A 430 29.93 -27.36 -10.59
CA LEU A 430 30.66 -26.40 -11.44
C LEU A 430 32.05 -26.96 -11.82
N SER A 431 32.36 -26.95 -13.09
CA SER A 431 33.73 -27.01 -13.60
C SER A 431 34.01 -25.76 -14.44
N ASP A 432 35.01 -25.02 -14.00
CA ASP A 432 35.62 -23.86 -14.62
C ASP A 432 36.35 -24.23 -15.93
N PRO A 433 36.32 -23.38 -16.97
CA PRO A 433 37.53 -23.15 -17.71
C PRO A 433 37.86 -21.67 -17.90
N SER A 434 39.07 -21.36 -17.52
CA SER A 434 39.83 -20.15 -17.74
C SER A 434 40.00 -19.77 -19.21
N GLY A 435 39.88 -18.44 -19.52
CA GLY A 435 40.40 -17.88 -20.77
C GLY A 435 39.82 -16.51 -21.14
N GLY A 436 40.54 -15.51 -20.83
CA GLY A 436 40.68 -14.10 -21.11
C GLY A 436 39.93 -13.38 -22.22
N GLY A 437 39.62 -12.13 -21.96
CA GLY A 437 39.30 -11.12 -22.95
C GLY A 437 38.17 -10.20 -22.52
N GLY A 438 38.51 -8.97 -22.10
CA GLY A 438 37.58 -8.01 -21.50
C GLY A 438 36.44 -7.55 -22.42
N ALA A 439 35.29 -7.53 -21.85
CA ALA A 439 34.20 -6.62 -22.16
C ALA A 439 33.47 -6.41 -20.83
N LEU A 440 33.37 -5.18 -20.40
CA LEU A 440 32.57 -4.81 -19.23
C LEU A 440 31.13 -5.24 -19.50
N GLY A 441 30.66 -6.15 -18.69
CA GLY A 441 29.33 -6.73 -18.88
C GLY A 441 28.23 -5.75 -18.49
N PHE A 442 27.17 -5.79 -19.25
CA PHE A 442 25.92 -5.01 -19.18
C PHE A 442 25.24 -4.97 -17.79
N TRP A 443 25.68 -5.81 -16.87
CA TRP A 443 25.18 -5.90 -15.48
C TRP A 443 25.64 -4.77 -14.53
N GLU A 444 26.72 -4.06 -14.88
CA GLU A 444 27.18 -2.94 -14.05
C GLU A 444 26.40 -1.65 -14.30
N VAL A 445 25.74 -1.51 -15.47
CA VAL A 445 24.96 -0.31 -15.82
C VAL A 445 23.58 -0.33 -15.13
N VAL A 446 22.99 -1.52 -14.94
CA VAL A 446 21.71 -1.66 -14.22
C VAL A 446 21.88 -1.46 -12.71
N ALA A 447 23.04 -1.81 -12.15
CA ALA A 447 23.32 -1.62 -10.72
C ALA A 447 23.59 -0.14 -10.34
N PHE A 448 24.00 0.73 -11.29
CA PHE A 448 24.20 2.16 -11.02
C PHE A 448 22.92 3.00 -11.09
N LEU A 449 21.86 2.53 -11.76
CA LEU A 449 20.56 3.19 -11.80
C LEU A 449 19.73 2.94 -10.52
N ALA A 450 19.98 1.86 -9.80
CA ALA A 450 19.31 1.56 -8.53
C ALA A 450 19.86 2.34 -7.32
N LEU A 451 21.02 3.00 -7.45
CA LEU A 451 21.66 3.75 -6.34
C LEU A 451 21.49 5.27 -6.42
N GLY A 452 20.79 5.79 -7.42
CA GLY A 452 20.62 7.23 -7.66
C GLY A 452 19.30 7.85 -7.23
N TYR A 453 18.30 7.08 -6.82
CA TYR A 453 17.02 7.61 -6.35
C TYR A 453 16.92 7.50 -4.83
N GLY A 454 17.66 8.36 -4.16
CA GLY A 454 17.42 8.71 -2.78
C GLY A 454 16.22 9.65 -2.69
N MET A 455 15.19 9.19 -1.98
CA MET A 455 14.18 9.97 -1.26
C MET A 455 13.63 11.21 -1.96
N LEU A 456 12.50 11.09 -2.57
CA LEU A 456 11.51 12.15 -2.66
C LEU A 456 10.20 11.62 -2.06
N VAL A 457 10.06 11.81 -0.75
CA VAL A 457 8.77 11.77 -0.07
C VAL A 457 7.93 12.88 -0.72
N ARG A 458 6.95 12.52 -1.51
CA ARG A 458 6.01 13.48 -2.10
C ARG A 458 4.89 13.69 -1.10
N GLU A 459 5.06 14.73 -0.27
CA GLU A 459 3.99 15.29 0.54
C GLU A 459 2.81 15.66 -0.36
N ARG A 460 1.73 14.91 -0.33
CA ARG A 460 0.43 15.38 -0.80
C ARG A 460 -0.21 16.17 0.31
N ARG A 461 0.14 17.45 0.41
CA ARG A 461 -0.68 18.40 1.16
C ARG A 461 -2.01 18.55 0.43
N ARG A 462 -3.09 18.09 1.02
CA ARG A 462 -4.43 18.55 0.65
C ARG A 462 -4.55 20.00 1.10
N LEU A 463 -4.56 20.91 0.13
CA LEU A 463 -5.05 22.26 0.36
C LEU A 463 -6.59 22.17 0.34
N SER A 464 -7.19 22.25 1.50
CA SER A 464 -8.63 22.58 1.62
C SER A 464 -8.80 24.09 1.44
N PHE A 465 -9.71 24.46 0.55
CA PHE A 465 -10.28 25.80 0.45
C PHE A 465 -11.58 25.85 1.25
#